data_cca3aa61984649088b74199310cff76d
#
_entry.id   cca3aa61984649088b74199310cff76d
#
_cell.length_a   1.000
_cell.length_b   1.000
_cell.length_c   1.000
_cell.angle_alpha   90.00
_cell.angle_beta   90.00
_cell.angle_gamma   90.00
#
_symmetry.space_group_name_H-M   'P 1'
#
loop_
_entity.id
_entity.type
_entity.pdbx_description
1 polymer ?
#
loop_
_entity_poly.entity_id
_entity_poly.type
_entity_poly.pdbx_seq_one_letter_code
_entity_poly.pdbx_strand_id
1 'polypeptide(L)'
;MPLTEKTIKHALPADRPRKLFDGGGLHLLITPQGGKYWRYRYRFAGKDCTLALGVYNKISLREARQRHRDAQSLLNRGIDPLVHKREQRQVKARQASFERIAREWYAHQKPAWKNAQHVQQVIGSLERYAFPAIGKKGMDSILPTDILALLNAMADKPETASRVKQRISAVFDFAIQTGRATHNPAAAAPKIVRSADKRVKHHPALPVAEIGTFLRCLEEYSNRKTALLLRLLVLTLTRSGEVRYGEWSEIHGNEWHIPAERMKMGMAHTVPLSDWALETLAELRQLNIHDSPYFATNRLNRPLNCVTLSKAMQRMGYGDKAVPHGFRAMGSSILNESGQWNPDAIERQLAHRERNKIRAAYNRAEYLEERQRMMQWYSDYLRQCWQQKYSGNR
;
A
#
# COMPACT_ATOMS: atom_id res chain seq x y z
N MET A 1 24.86 -8.50 56.84
CA MET A 1 24.29 -7.21 57.19
C MET A 1 23.44 -6.71 56.03
N PRO A 2 22.30 -6.09 56.27
CA PRO A 2 21.51 -5.48 55.22
C PRO A 2 22.29 -4.36 54.51
N LEU A 3 22.04 -4.13 53.23
CA LEU A 3 22.69 -3.11 52.47
C LEU A 3 22.29 -1.69 52.92
N THR A 4 23.18 -0.74 52.79
CA THR A 4 22.91 0.69 52.99
C THR A 4 23.12 1.44 51.67
N GLU A 5 22.45 2.59 51.48
CA GLU A 5 22.66 3.45 50.30
C GLU A 5 24.13 3.83 50.14
N LYS A 6 24.85 4.07 51.28
CA LYS A 6 26.28 4.37 51.27
C LYS A 6 27.10 3.23 50.69
N THR A 7 26.82 1.97 51.13
CA THR A 7 27.53 0.77 50.62
C THR A 7 27.28 0.57 49.13
N ILE A 8 26.05 0.78 48.63
CA ILE A 8 25.66 0.61 47.24
C ILE A 8 26.35 1.68 46.36
N LYS A 9 26.35 2.93 46.83
CA LYS A 9 26.94 4.06 46.08
C LYS A 9 28.44 3.86 45.87
N HIS A 10 29.17 3.42 46.87
CA HIS A 10 30.63 3.22 46.86
C HIS A 10 31.06 1.84 46.30
N ALA A 11 30.12 0.97 45.98
CA ALA A 11 30.45 -0.34 45.42
C ALA A 11 30.97 -0.18 44.00
N LEU A 12 32.25 -0.54 43.76
CA LEU A 12 32.93 -0.49 42.48
C LEU A 12 32.73 -1.79 41.68
N PRO A 13 32.74 -1.71 40.34
CA PRO A 13 32.78 -2.88 39.48
C PRO A 13 34.06 -3.69 39.69
N ALA A 14 34.05 -4.98 39.35
CA ALA A 14 35.18 -5.89 39.34
C ALA A 14 35.22 -6.64 38.03
N ASP A 15 36.32 -7.35 37.73
CA ASP A 15 36.48 -8.12 36.49
C ASP A 15 35.37 -9.15 36.23
N ARG A 16 34.70 -9.61 37.29
CA ARG A 16 33.56 -10.51 37.25
C ARG A 16 32.32 -9.88 37.88
N PRO A 17 31.10 -10.28 37.45
CA PRO A 17 29.89 -9.77 38.08
C PRO A 17 29.87 -10.04 39.58
N ARG A 18 29.66 -8.99 40.40
CA ARG A 18 29.65 -9.05 41.84
C ARG A 18 28.22 -8.95 42.38
N LYS A 19 27.88 -9.74 43.39
CA LYS A 19 26.58 -9.70 44.08
C LYS A 19 26.74 -9.13 45.48
N LEU A 20 25.95 -8.12 45.84
CA LEU A 20 25.82 -7.61 47.19
C LEU A 20 24.44 -8.01 47.72
N PHE A 21 24.40 -8.82 48.76
CA PHE A 21 23.16 -9.41 49.32
C PHE A 21 22.56 -8.49 50.37
N ASP A 22 21.22 -8.25 50.27
CA ASP A 22 20.45 -7.48 51.27
C ASP A 22 19.68 -8.35 52.25
N GLY A 23 19.52 -9.64 51.92
CA GLY A 23 18.79 -10.62 52.70
C GLY A 23 17.54 -11.17 51.97
N GLY A 24 17.01 -12.31 52.39
CA GLY A 24 15.80 -12.93 51.83
C GLY A 24 15.85 -13.19 50.33
N GLY A 25 17.06 -13.35 49.71
CA GLY A 25 17.23 -13.52 48.26
C GLY A 25 17.36 -12.24 47.47
N LEU A 26 17.10 -11.08 48.08
CA LEU A 26 17.34 -9.76 47.43
C LEU A 26 18.85 -9.46 47.33
N HIS A 27 19.31 -9.10 46.17
CA HIS A 27 20.70 -8.73 45.97
C HIS A 27 20.86 -7.68 44.84
N LEU A 28 21.93 -6.89 44.94
CA LEU A 28 22.38 -5.98 43.89
C LEU A 28 23.44 -6.70 43.06
N LEU A 29 23.19 -6.87 41.77
CA LEU A 29 24.18 -7.36 40.80
C LEU A 29 24.92 -6.17 40.20
N ILE A 30 26.26 -6.15 40.35
CA ILE A 30 27.14 -5.17 39.71
C ILE A 30 27.87 -5.86 38.56
N THR A 31 27.72 -5.33 37.38
CA THR A 31 28.40 -5.87 36.17
C THR A 31 29.82 -5.26 36.04
N PRO A 32 30.75 -5.88 35.31
CA PRO A 32 32.08 -5.34 35.04
C PRO A 32 32.05 -3.93 34.44
N GLN A 33 31.01 -3.62 33.65
CA GLN A 33 30.78 -2.30 33.02
C GLN A 33 30.16 -1.26 33.97
N GLY A 34 30.05 -1.56 35.29
CA GLY A 34 29.53 -0.65 36.30
C GLY A 34 27.99 -0.60 36.39
N GLY A 35 27.26 -1.36 35.63
CA GLY A 35 25.79 -1.46 35.71
C GLY A 35 25.36 -2.09 37.06
N LYS A 36 24.41 -1.46 37.79
CA LYS A 36 23.86 -1.94 39.06
C LYS A 36 22.41 -2.31 38.94
N TYR A 37 22.09 -3.60 39.20
CA TYR A 37 20.77 -4.20 38.91
C TYR A 37 20.23 -4.91 40.15
N TRP A 38 19.01 -4.55 40.56
CA TRP A 38 18.28 -5.24 41.62
C TRP A 38 17.75 -6.56 41.12
N ARG A 39 18.07 -7.66 41.84
CA ARG A 39 17.66 -9.03 41.55
C ARG A 39 17.11 -9.66 42.81
N TYR A 40 16.07 -10.52 42.65
CA TYR A 40 15.52 -11.37 43.68
C TYR A 40 15.65 -12.81 43.25
N ARG A 41 16.43 -13.60 44.04
CA ARG A 41 16.56 -15.04 43.82
C ARG A 41 15.57 -15.74 44.76
N TYR A 42 14.79 -16.67 44.24
CA TYR A 42 13.81 -17.45 44.97
C TYR A 42 13.68 -18.85 44.35
N ARG A 43 13.01 -19.76 45.07
CA ARG A 43 12.70 -21.11 44.60
C ARG A 43 11.20 -21.25 44.41
N PHE A 44 10.76 -21.75 43.26
CA PHE A 44 9.36 -22.00 42.96
C PHE A 44 9.19 -23.36 42.27
N ALA A 45 8.26 -24.21 42.74
CA ALA A 45 8.03 -25.57 42.21
C ALA A 45 9.35 -26.36 42.02
N GLY A 46 10.29 -26.28 43.00
CA GLY A 46 11.55 -27.00 42.97
C GLY A 46 12.64 -26.37 42.12
N LYS A 47 12.36 -25.28 41.37
CA LYS A 47 13.32 -24.60 40.47
C LYS A 47 13.85 -23.31 41.05
N ASP A 48 15.15 -23.04 40.85
CA ASP A 48 15.76 -21.75 41.19
C ASP A 48 15.38 -20.70 40.14
N CYS A 49 14.78 -19.60 40.56
CA CYS A 49 14.34 -18.50 39.74
C CYS A 49 15.01 -17.18 40.14
N THR A 50 15.15 -16.24 39.21
CA THR A 50 15.64 -14.91 39.50
C THR A 50 14.79 -13.84 38.86
N LEU A 51 14.13 -13.02 39.67
CA LEU A 51 13.31 -11.88 39.21
C LEU A 51 14.16 -10.60 39.13
N ALA A 52 14.13 -9.94 37.98
CA ALA A 52 14.70 -8.59 37.84
C ALA A 52 13.73 -7.57 38.42
N LEU A 53 14.17 -6.85 39.50
CA LEU A 53 13.38 -5.82 40.15
C LEU A 53 13.61 -4.43 39.55
N GLY A 54 14.78 -4.18 38.93
CA GLY A 54 15.09 -2.95 38.19
C GLY A 54 16.53 -2.50 38.30
N VAL A 55 16.82 -1.30 37.78
CA VAL A 55 18.14 -0.68 37.77
C VAL A 55 18.28 0.28 38.94
N TYR A 56 19.40 0.25 39.67
CA TYR A 56 19.62 1.05 40.88
C TYR A 56 19.38 2.55 40.67
N ASN A 57 19.87 3.13 39.56
CA ASN A 57 19.71 4.58 39.32
C ASN A 57 18.23 5.03 39.12
N LYS A 58 17.33 4.07 38.86
CA LYS A 58 15.88 4.30 38.68
C LYS A 58 15.06 3.82 39.86
N ILE A 59 15.62 2.95 40.68
CA ILE A 59 14.94 2.28 41.81
C ILE A 59 15.86 2.31 42.99
N SER A 60 15.44 3.03 44.02
CA SER A 60 16.15 3.16 45.30
C SER A 60 16.15 1.81 46.05
N LEU A 61 17.01 1.68 47.06
CA LEU A 61 17.04 0.54 47.98
C LEU A 61 15.67 0.34 48.65
N ARG A 62 15.00 1.41 49.07
CA ARG A 62 13.67 1.39 49.68
C ARG A 62 12.63 0.76 48.71
N GLU A 63 12.64 1.21 47.46
CA GLU A 63 11.74 0.66 46.43
C GLU A 63 12.09 -0.80 46.08
N ALA A 64 13.38 -1.14 46.02
CA ALA A 64 13.79 -2.53 45.76
C ALA A 64 13.30 -3.47 46.87
N ARG A 65 13.38 -3.07 48.15
CA ARG A 65 12.84 -3.79 49.27
C ARG A 65 11.31 -3.90 49.21
N GLN A 66 10.61 -2.85 48.78
CA GLN A 66 9.16 -2.91 48.59
C GLN A 66 8.78 -3.93 47.48
N ARG A 67 9.41 -3.86 46.33
CA ARG A 67 9.19 -4.81 45.25
C ARG A 67 9.55 -6.26 45.60
N HIS A 68 10.53 -6.44 46.45
CA HIS A 68 10.90 -7.72 47.03
C HIS A 68 9.76 -8.25 47.92
N ARG A 69 9.21 -7.45 48.86
CA ARG A 69 8.06 -7.84 49.69
C ARG A 69 6.85 -8.18 48.85
N ASP A 70 6.55 -7.40 47.80
CA ASP A 70 5.45 -7.65 46.89
C ASP A 70 5.63 -9.03 46.20
N ALA A 71 6.84 -9.34 45.74
CA ALA A 71 7.16 -10.62 45.12
C ALA A 71 7.09 -11.80 46.12
N GLN A 72 7.50 -11.60 47.38
CA GLN A 72 7.34 -12.59 48.44
C GLN A 72 5.86 -12.85 48.76
N SER A 73 5.03 -11.81 48.79
CA SER A 73 3.58 -11.95 48.97
C SER A 73 2.94 -12.80 47.86
N LEU A 74 3.37 -12.66 46.62
CA LEU A 74 2.92 -13.51 45.50
C LEU A 74 3.32 -14.98 45.75
N LEU A 75 4.58 -15.23 46.12
CA LEU A 75 5.06 -16.58 46.42
C LEU A 75 4.27 -17.24 47.54
N ASN A 76 3.99 -16.51 48.64
CA ASN A 76 3.19 -17.01 49.76
C ASN A 76 1.75 -17.38 49.35
N ARG A 77 1.27 -16.81 48.24
CA ARG A 77 -0.03 -17.13 47.61
C ARG A 77 0.08 -18.21 46.53
N GLY A 78 1.24 -18.85 46.37
CA GLY A 78 1.45 -19.90 45.36
C GLY A 78 1.58 -19.36 43.93
N ILE A 79 1.81 -18.06 43.75
CA ILE A 79 1.91 -17.40 42.43
C ILE A 79 3.37 -17.13 42.12
N ASP A 80 3.86 -17.59 40.95
CA ASP A 80 5.21 -17.26 40.47
C ASP A 80 5.34 -15.76 40.09
N PRO A 81 6.18 -14.96 40.77
CA PRO A 81 6.36 -13.54 40.46
C PRO A 81 6.86 -13.26 39.02
N LEU A 82 7.61 -14.19 38.41
CA LEU A 82 8.04 -14.07 37.01
C LEU A 82 6.83 -14.19 36.06
N VAL A 83 6.00 -15.19 36.26
CA VAL A 83 4.78 -15.42 35.47
C VAL A 83 3.84 -14.23 35.64
N HIS A 84 3.57 -13.83 36.87
CA HIS A 84 2.73 -12.67 37.19
C HIS A 84 3.20 -11.37 36.53
N LYS A 85 4.52 -11.08 36.58
CA LYS A 85 5.09 -9.91 35.91
C LYS A 85 4.94 -9.99 34.39
N ARG A 86 5.05 -11.19 33.80
CA ARG A 86 4.86 -11.42 32.38
C ARG A 86 3.41 -11.18 31.95
N GLU A 87 2.46 -11.68 32.74
CA GLU A 87 1.03 -11.45 32.52
C GLU A 87 0.65 -9.98 32.63
N GLN A 88 1.12 -9.27 33.68
CA GLN A 88 0.89 -7.83 33.82
C GLN A 88 1.46 -7.02 32.63
N ARG A 89 2.63 -7.41 32.10
CA ARG A 89 3.17 -6.80 30.88
C ARG A 89 2.28 -7.06 29.68
N GLN A 90 1.74 -8.27 29.53
CA GLN A 90 0.81 -8.59 28.45
C GLN A 90 -0.50 -7.81 28.57
N VAL A 91 -1.06 -7.72 29.78
CA VAL A 91 -2.28 -6.91 30.03
C VAL A 91 -2.06 -5.44 29.65
N LYS A 92 -0.94 -4.83 30.09
CA LYS A 92 -0.60 -3.45 29.72
C LYS A 92 -0.35 -3.28 28.21
N ALA A 93 0.25 -4.27 27.56
CA ALA A 93 0.44 -4.26 26.11
C ALA A 93 -0.89 -4.38 25.36
N ARG A 94 -1.84 -5.19 25.87
CA ARG A 94 -3.21 -5.32 25.31
C ARG A 94 -4.07 -4.07 25.51
N GLN A 95 -3.78 -3.27 26.53
CA GLN A 95 -4.44 -1.97 26.75
C GLN A 95 -3.95 -0.88 25.78
N ALA A 96 -2.95 -1.16 24.93
CA ALA A 96 -2.53 -0.21 23.91
C ALA A 96 -3.70 0.11 22.94
N SER A 97 -3.90 1.37 22.64
CA SER A 97 -4.98 1.80 21.74
C SER A 97 -4.78 1.27 20.33
N PHE A 98 -5.89 1.07 19.61
CA PHE A 98 -5.86 0.63 18.21
C PHE A 98 -5.00 1.55 17.34
N GLU A 99 -5.12 2.87 17.48
CA GLU A 99 -4.33 3.84 16.71
C GLU A 99 -2.83 3.65 16.92
N ARG A 100 -2.38 3.47 18.17
CA ARG A 100 -0.96 3.23 18.47
C ARG A 100 -0.46 1.97 17.77
N ILE A 101 -1.20 0.86 17.86
CA ILE A 101 -0.82 -0.40 17.23
C ILE A 101 -0.86 -0.28 15.70
N ALA A 102 -1.85 0.42 15.15
CA ALA A 102 -1.96 0.65 13.71
C ALA A 102 -0.79 1.47 13.16
N ARG A 103 -0.31 2.47 13.90
CA ARG A 103 0.88 3.25 13.50
C ARG A 103 2.17 2.43 13.58
N GLU A 104 2.30 1.56 14.57
CA GLU A 104 3.42 0.61 14.68
C GLU A 104 3.39 -0.42 13.52
N TRP A 105 2.23 -1.01 13.24
CA TRP A 105 2.03 -1.89 12.08
C TRP A 105 2.39 -1.18 10.77
N TYR A 106 1.91 0.05 10.58
CA TYR A 106 2.21 0.84 9.39
C TYR A 106 3.71 1.08 9.24
N ALA A 107 4.41 1.47 10.30
CA ALA A 107 5.86 1.68 10.28
C ALA A 107 6.61 0.38 9.92
N HIS A 108 6.15 -0.78 10.42
CA HIS A 108 6.71 -2.08 10.11
C HIS A 108 6.49 -2.50 8.65
N GLN A 109 5.31 -2.23 8.09
CA GLN A 109 4.96 -2.63 6.72
C GLN A 109 5.47 -1.66 5.64
N LYS A 110 5.65 -0.39 5.98
CA LYS A 110 6.03 0.68 5.05
C LYS A 110 7.24 0.36 4.16
N PRO A 111 8.35 -0.24 4.65
CA PRO A 111 9.50 -0.56 3.81
C PRO A 111 9.21 -1.59 2.70
N ALA A 112 8.20 -2.45 2.89
CA ALA A 112 7.82 -3.46 1.90
C ALA A 112 6.98 -2.90 0.73
N TRP A 113 6.43 -1.70 0.87
CA TRP A 113 5.57 -1.10 -0.14
C TRP A 113 6.36 -0.21 -1.10
N LYS A 114 6.41 -0.60 -2.36
CA LYS A 114 7.14 0.12 -3.41
C LYS A 114 6.48 1.44 -3.85
N ASN A 115 5.17 1.59 -3.68
CA ASN A 115 4.41 2.74 -4.20
C ASN A 115 4.11 3.75 -3.11
N ALA A 116 4.74 4.93 -3.16
CA ALA A 116 4.57 6.03 -2.20
C ALA A 116 3.11 6.49 -2.06
N GLN A 117 2.33 6.51 -3.15
CA GLN A 117 0.92 6.87 -3.11
C GLN A 117 0.10 5.81 -2.35
N HIS A 118 0.41 4.52 -2.53
CA HIS A 118 -0.22 3.44 -1.76
C HIS A 118 0.09 3.57 -0.27
N VAL A 119 1.34 3.86 0.08
CA VAL A 119 1.77 4.11 1.47
C VAL A 119 0.89 5.20 2.12
N GLN A 120 0.73 6.34 1.46
CA GLN A 120 -0.12 7.43 1.96
C GLN A 120 -1.60 7.05 2.05
N GLN A 121 -2.12 6.30 1.08
CA GLN A 121 -3.51 5.84 1.07
C GLN A 121 -3.81 4.87 2.22
N VAL A 122 -2.86 4.04 2.61
CA VAL A 122 -3.05 3.08 3.71
C VAL A 122 -3.28 3.82 5.01
N ILE A 123 -2.33 4.66 5.43
CA ILE A 123 -2.46 5.39 6.70
C ILE A 123 -3.61 6.40 6.65
N GLY A 124 -3.74 7.17 5.58
CA GLY A 124 -4.79 8.18 5.44
C GLY A 124 -6.21 7.60 5.49
N SER A 125 -6.41 6.36 5.08
CA SER A 125 -7.71 5.70 5.23
C SER A 125 -8.01 5.28 6.67
N LEU A 126 -7.00 4.84 7.42
CA LEU A 126 -7.15 4.53 8.84
C LEU A 126 -7.41 5.82 9.65
N GLU A 127 -6.67 6.88 9.35
CA GLU A 127 -6.85 8.20 9.98
C GLU A 127 -8.24 8.79 9.72
N ARG A 128 -8.74 8.65 8.50
CA ARG A 128 -10.04 9.23 8.12
C ARG A 128 -11.22 8.43 8.64
N TYR A 129 -11.15 7.10 8.65
CA TYR A 129 -12.31 6.26 8.89
C TYR A 129 -12.20 5.42 10.18
N ALA A 130 -11.05 4.83 10.48
CA ALA A 130 -10.91 3.92 11.62
C ALA A 130 -10.59 4.65 12.93
N PHE A 131 -9.64 5.58 12.93
CA PHE A 131 -9.19 6.23 14.15
C PHE A 131 -10.28 7.07 14.85
N PRO A 132 -11.17 7.80 14.15
CA PRO A 132 -12.28 8.49 14.81
C PRO A 132 -13.23 7.55 15.56
N ALA A 133 -13.45 6.34 15.03
CA ALA A 133 -14.40 5.38 15.59
C ALA A 133 -13.81 4.48 16.67
N ILE A 134 -12.62 3.93 16.43
CA ILE A 134 -12.01 2.89 17.26
C ILE A 134 -10.57 3.20 17.72
N GLY A 135 -9.97 4.30 17.26
CA GLY A 135 -8.55 4.60 17.48
C GLY A 135 -8.15 4.67 18.95
N LYS A 136 -8.99 5.25 19.80
CA LYS A 136 -8.75 5.38 21.24
C LYS A 136 -9.09 4.13 22.06
N LYS A 137 -9.80 3.17 21.48
CA LYS A 137 -10.18 1.93 22.17
C LYS A 137 -8.97 1.01 22.35
N GLY A 138 -8.90 0.31 23.46
CA GLY A 138 -7.93 -0.79 23.66
C GLY A 138 -8.22 -1.96 22.72
N MET A 139 -7.18 -2.68 22.28
CA MET A 139 -7.32 -3.76 21.30
C MET A 139 -8.39 -4.81 21.69
N ASP A 140 -8.37 -5.27 22.93
CA ASP A 140 -9.32 -6.30 23.42
C ASP A 140 -10.73 -5.75 23.69
N SER A 141 -10.93 -4.42 23.69
CA SER A 141 -12.24 -3.77 23.89
C SER A 141 -13.00 -3.49 22.61
N ILE A 142 -12.38 -3.73 21.45
CA ILE A 142 -13.03 -3.54 20.14
C ILE A 142 -13.80 -4.80 19.78
N LEU A 143 -15.11 -4.64 19.59
CA LEU A 143 -16.03 -5.72 19.26
C LEU A 143 -16.32 -5.79 17.75
N PRO A 144 -16.78 -6.94 17.23
CA PRO A 144 -17.25 -7.03 15.83
C PRO A 144 -18.35 -6.02 15.50
N THR A 145 -19.17 -5.65 16.49
CA THR A 145 -20.22 -4.62 16.34
C THR A 145 -19.66 -3.22 16.11
N ASP A 146 -18.51 -2.88 16.69
CA ASP A 146 -17.84 -1.59 16.43
C ASP A 146 -17.34 -1.53 14.98
N ILE A 147 -16.80 -2.63 14.49
CA ILE A 147 -16.36 -2.74 13.09
C ILE A 147 -17.56 -2.63 12.16
N LEU A 148 -18.66 -3.33 12.47
CA LEU A 148 -19.88 -3.27 11.67
C LEU A 148 -20.45 -1.84 11.62
N ALA A 149 -20.53 -1.13 12.74
CA ALA A 149 -20.99 0.26 12.80
C ALA A 149 -20.13 1.18 11.91
N LEU A 150 -18.80 1.03 11.99
CA LEU A 150 -17.85 1.76 11.13
C LEU A 150 -18.10 1.47 9.65
N LEU A 151 -18.28 0.22 9.27
CA LEU A 151 -18.50 -0.16 7.88
C LEU A 151 -19.86 0.31 7.35
N ASN A 152 -20.90 0.30 8.17
CA ASN A 152 -22.23 0.82 7.82
C ASN A 152 -22.20 2.33 7.59
N ALA A 153 -21.41 3.09 8.36
CA ALA A 153 -21.19 4.51 8.13
C ALA A 153 -20.49 4.82 6.79
N MET A 154 -19.96 3.79 6.11
CA MET A 154 -19.29 3.87 4.80
C MET A 154 -20.09 3.17 3.68
N ALA A 155 -21.39 2.93 3.87
CA ALA A 155 -22.22 2.19 2.92
C ALA A 155 -22.26 2.81 1.51
N ASP A 156 -22.09 4.14 1.40
CA ASP A 156 -21.95 4.88 0.14
C ASP A 156 -20.64 4.59 -0.62
N LYS A 157 -19.62 4.02 0.06
CA LYS A 157 -18.29 3.74 -0.47
C LYS A 157 -17.84 2.29 -0.22
N PRO A 158 -18.54 1.27 -0.74
CA PRO A 158 -18.35 -0.14 -0.37
C PRO A 158 -16.93 -0.66 -0.65
N GLU A 159 -16.28 -0.23 -1.75
CA GLU A 159 -14.90 -0.61 -2.05
C GLU A 159 -13.90 -0.02 -1.03
N THR A 160 -14.12 1.23 -0.62
CA THR A 160 -13.29 1.88 0.41
C THR A 160 -13.49 1.20 1.75
N ALA A 161 -14.74 0.90 2.12
CA ALA A 161 -15.09 0.20 3.35
C ALA A 161 -14.45 -1.19 3.40
N SER A 162 -14.49 -1.94 2.28
CA SER A 162 -13.81 -3.24 2.17
C SER A 162 -12.29 -3.14 2.42
N ARG A 163 -11.64 -2.13 1.83
CA ARG A 163 -10.20 -1.88 2.03
C ARG A 163 -9.88 -1.45 3.46
N VAL A 164 -10.72 -0.62 4.08
CA VAL A 164 -10.56 -0.21 5.48
C VAL A 164 -10.69 -1.44 6.40
N LYS A 165 -11.70 -2.30 6.18
CA LYS A 165 -11.84 -3.56 6.90
C LYS A 165 -10.60 -4.44 6.80
N GLN A 166 -10.05 -4.63 5.58
CA GLN A 166 -8.83 -5.40 5.37
C GLN A 166 -7.64 -4.82 6.15
N ARG A 167 -7.50 -3.50 6.19
CA ARG A 167 -6.43 -2.82 6.93
C ARG A 167 -6.59 -2.97 8.43
N ILE A 168 -7.81 -2.82 8.95
CA ILE A 168 -8.12 -3.07 10.36
C ILE A 168 -7.78 -4.52 10.72
N SER A 169 -8.18 -5.49 9.88
CA SER A 169 -7.83 -6.90 10.08
C SER A 169 -6.33 -7.13 10.15
N ALA A 170 -5.55 -6.54 9.23
CA ALA A 170 -4.10 -6.66 9.21
C ALA A 170 -3.44 -6.05 10.47
N VAL A 171 -3.98 -4.96 11.01
CA VAL A 171 -3.54 -4.38 12.28
C VAL A 171 -3.79 -5.35 13.44
N PHE A 172 -4.96 -6.01 13.48
CA PHE A 172 -5.26 -7.02 14.50
C PHE A 172 -4.38 -8.26 14.38
N ASP A 173 -4.13 -8.73 13.16
CA ASP A 173 -3.23 -9.87 12.91
C ASP A 173 -1.81 -9.58 13.41
N PHE A 174 -1.31 -8.38 13.16
CA PHE A 174 -0.04 -7.89 13.72
C PHE A 174 -0.06 -7.81 15.25
N ALA A 175 -1.18 -7.33 15.81
CA ALA A 175 -1.34 -7.28 17.28
C ALA A 175 -1.35 -8.66 17.92
N ILE A 176 -1.98 -9.65 17.29
CA ILE A 176 -2.00 -11.05 17.74
C ILE A 176 -0.58 -11.64 17.67
N GLN A 177 0.12 -11.49 16.54
CA GLN A 177 1.49 -11.98 16.37
C GLN A 177 2.45 -11.40 17.42
N THR A 178 2.20 -10.17 17.87
CA THR A 178 3.03 -9.46 18.87
C THR A 178 2.48 -9.58 20.30
N GLY A 179 1.46 -10.43 20.56
CA GLY A 179 0.90 -10.70 21.87
C GLY A 179 0.09 -9.54 22.47
N ARG A 180 -0.40 -8.62 21.65
CA ARG A 180 -1.14 -7.41 22.06
C ARG A 180 -2.65 -7.48 21.80
N ALA A 181 -3.12 -8.54 21.16
CA ALA A 181 -4.53 -8.91 21.02
C ALA A 181 -4.67 -10.42 21.08
N THR A 182 -5.87 -10.91 21.42
CA THR A 182 -6.19 -12.34 21.49
C THR A 182 -7.00 -12.82 20.30
N HIS A 183 -7.75 -11.94 19.67
CA HIS A 183 -8.63 -12.25 18.54
C HIS A 183 -8.72 -11.07 17.57
N ASN A 184 -9.21 -11.34 16.35
CA ASN A 184 -9.40 -10.35 15.30
C ASN A 184 -10.90 -10.09 15.08
N PRO A 185 -11.49 -9.02 15.64
CA PRO A 185 -12.91 -8.74 15.49
C PRO A 185 -13.29 -8.35 14.05
N ALA A 186 -12.35 -7.85 13.24
CA ALA A 186 -12.62 -7.52 11.85
C ALA A 186 -12.77 -8.77 10.97
N ALA A 187 -12.13 -9.90 11.33
CA ALA A 187 -12.34 -11.17 10.64
C ALA A 187 -13.77 -11.71 10.88
N ALA A 188 -14.26 -11.60 12.12
CA ALA A 188 -15.61 -12.03 12.50
C ALA A 188 -16.72 -11.09 12.00
N ALA A 189 -16.41 -9.83 11.68
CA ALA A 189 -17.39 -8.90 11.15
C ALA A 189 -17.95 -9.39 9.80
N PRO A 190 -19.26 -9.29 9.57
CA PRO A 190 -19.87 -9.74 8.32
C PRO A 190 -19.22 -9.06 7.10
N LYS A 191 -19.20 -9.77 5.97
CA LYS A 191 -18.82 -9.15 4.70
C LYS A 191 -19.81 -8.01 4.44
N ILE A 192 -19.27 -6.86 4.02
CA ILE A 192 -20.12 -5.74 3.59
C ILE A 192 -21.07 -6.31 2.53
N VAL A 193 -22.36 -6.30 2.84
CA VAL A 193 -23.37 -6.70 1.87
C VAL A 193 -23.31 -5.65 0.76
N ARG A 194 -22.72 -6.00 -0.37
CA ARG A 194 -22.86 -5.19 -1.57
C ARG A 194 -24.35 -5.17 -1.86
N SER A 195 -24.94 -3.98 -1.96
CA SER A 195 -26.34 -3.93 -2.42
C SER A 195 -26.43 -4.77 -3.68
N ALA A 196 -27.44 -5.63 -3.76
CA ALA A 196 -27.62 -6.61 -4.84
C ALA A 196 -27.58 -5.98 -6.25
N ASP A 197 -27.73 -4.68 -6.34
CA ASP A 197 -27.80 -3.90 -7.58
C ASP A 197 -26.45 -3.36 -8.10
N LYS A 198 -25.33 -3.56 -7.41
CA LYS A 198 -24.02 -3.18 -7.96
C LYS A 198 -23.39 -4.37 -8.71
N ARG A 199 -23.92 -4.69 -9.88
CA ARG A 199 -23.12 -5.30 -10.95
C ARG A 199 -21.79 -4.58 -11.00
N VAL A 200 -20.69 -5.31 -11.13
CA VAL A 200 -19.36 -4.72 -11.34
C VAL A 200 -19.51 -3.73 -12.49
N LYS A 201 -19.58 -2.42 -12.20
CA LYS A 201 -19.57 -1.40 -13.24
C LYS A 201 -18.19 -1.47 -13.86
N HIS A 202 -18.08 -2.08 -15.01
CA HIS A 202 -16.89 -1.96 -15.84
C HIS A 202 -16.64 -0.49 -16.13
N HIS A 203 -15.39 -0.10 -16.25
CA HIS A 203 -15.07 1.25 -16.68
C HIS A 203 -15.72 1.50 -18.04
N PRO A 204 -16.51 2.57 -18.19
CA PRO A 204 -17.16 2.85 -19.47
C PRO A 204 -16.08 3.01 -20.54
N ALA A 205 -16.23 2.25 -21.63
CA ALA A 205 -15.41 2.32 -22.82
C ALA A 205 -16.09 3.23 -23.85
N LEU A 206 -15.28 3.98 -24.61
CA LEU A 206 -15.80 4.84 -25.67
C LEU A 206 -16.50 3.96 -26.72
N PRO A 207 -17.76 4.23 -27.07
CA PRO A 207 -18.43 3.52 -28.15
C PRO A 207 -17.71 3.71 -29.50
N VAL A 208 -17.60 2.66 -30.30
CA VAL A 208 -16.90 2.69 -31.59
C VAL A 208 -17.43 3.81 -32.50
N ALA A 209 -18.74 4.01 -32.53
CA ALA A 209 -19.39 5.08 -33.30
C ALA A 209 -18.99 6.51 -32.88
N GLU A 210 -18.51 6.69 -31.64
CA GLU A 210 -18.09 8.00 -31.12
C GLU A 210 -16.58 8.27 -31.27
N ILE A 211 -15.80 7.29 -31.74
CA ILE A 211 -14.33 7.42 -31.86
C ILE A 211 -13.93 8.63 -32.71
N GLY A 212 -14.49 8.75 -33.90
CA GLY A 212 -14.17 9.86 -34.80
C GLY A 212 -14.50 11.23 -34.21
N THR A 213 -15.65 11.34 -33.56
CA THR A 213 -16.07 12.59 -32.87
C THR A 213 -15.15 12.90 -31.70
N PHE A 214 -14.81 11.90 -30.88
CA PHE A 214 -13.87 12.07 -29.78
C PHE A 214 -12.48 12.57 -30.26
N LEU A 215 -11.95 11.98 -31.31
CA LEU A 215 -10.66 12.37 -31.89
C LEU A 215 -10.69 13.81 -32.45
N ARG A 216 -11.78 14.25 -33.04
CA ARG A 216 -11.97 15.66 -33.43
C ARG A 216 -12.05 16.60 -32.24
N CYS A 217 -12.78 16.23 -31.18
CA CYS A 217 -12.79 17.00 -29.93
C CYS A 217 -11.39 17.16 -29.30
N LEU A 218 -10.49 16.19 -29.48
CA LEU A 218 -9.10 16.35 -29.05
C LEU A 218 -8.35 17.42 -29.83
N GLU A 219 -8.63 17.60 -31.13
CA GLU A 219 -8.00 18.65 -31.93
C GLU A 219 -8.43 20.05 -31.47
N GLU A 220 -9.68 20.20 -31.05
CA GLU A 220 -10.27 21.46 -30.59
C GLU A 220 -10.00 21.74 -29.10
N TYR A 221 -9.48 20.77 -28.37
CA TYR A 221 -9.27 20.93 -26.93
C TYR A 221 -8.15 21.93 -26.62
N SER A 222 -8.47 22.98 -25.86
CA SER A 222 -7.61 24.14 -25.61
C SER A 222 -6.23 23.80 -25.01
N ASN A 223 -6.13 22.75 -24.19
CA ASN A 223 -4.85 22.30 -23.65
C ASN A 223 -4.23 21.23 -24.58
N ARG A 224 -3.45 21.68 -25.57
CA ARG A 224 -2.84 20.80 -26.57
C ARG A 224 -2.01 19.67 -25.98
N LYS A 225 -1.18 19.91 -24.95
CA LYS A 225 -0.40 18.85 -24.28
C LYS A 225 -1.29 17.73 -23.71
N THR A 226 -2.41 18.08 -23.10
CA THR A 226 -3.36 17.11 -22.56
C THR A 226 -4.09 16.34 -23.66
N ALA A 227 -4.48 17.02 -24.75
CA ALA A 227 -5.09 16.40 -25.92
C ALA A 227 -4.16 15.38 -26.58
N LEU A 228 -2.90 15.76 -26.79
CA LEU A 228 -1.88 14.87 -27.38
C LEU A 228 -1.58 13.65 -26.51
N LEU A 229 -1.54 13.80 -25.17
CA LEU A 229 -1.39 12.66 -24.28
C LEU A 229 -2.61 11.73 -24.32
N LEU A 230 -3.83 12.26 -24.45
CA LEU A 230 -5.04 11.43 -24.67
C LEU A 230 -4.98 10.72 -26.01
N ARG A 231 -4.55 11.40 -27.09
CA ARG A 231 -4.36 10.80 -28.41
C ARG A 231 -3.32 9.68 -28.35
N LEU A 232 -2.18 9.90 -27.71
CA LEU A 232 -1.14 8.89 -27.53
C LEU A 232 -1.66 7.69 -26.72
N LEU A 233 -2.44 7.95 -25.67
CA LEU A 233 -3.06 6.89 -24.84
C LEU A 233 -4.00 6.00 -25.66
N VAL A 234 -4.81 6.60 -26.53
CA VAL A 234 -5.70 5.86 -27.45
C VAL A 234 -4.89 5.05 -28.44
N LEU A 235 -3.87 5.62 -29.07
CA LEU A 235 -3.05 5.00 -30.10
C LEU A 235 -2.17 3.85 -29.58
N THR A 236 -1.72 3.92 -28.32
CA THR A 236 -0.80 2.94 -27.74
C THR A 236 -1.47 1.89 -26.86
N LEU A 237 -2.70 2.12 -26.42
CA LEU A 237 -3.45 1.29 -25.46
C LEU A 237 -2.69 1.07 -24.13
N THR A 238 -1.77 1.94 -23.78
CA THR A 238 -1.02 1.91 -22.53
C THR A 238 -1.88 2.38 -21.36
N ARG A 239 -1.39 2.28 -20.13
CA ARG A 239 -2.11 2.82 -18.96
C ARG A 239 -1.86 4.32 -18.84
N SER A 240 -2.84 5.06 -18.33
CA SER A 240 -2.73 6.52 -18.14
C SER A 240 -1.51 6.95 -17.30
N GLY A 241 -1.08 6.11 -16.36
CA GLY A 241 0.15 6.33 -15.59
C GLY A 241 1.40 6.20 -16.46
N GLU A 242 1.43 5.23 -17.36
CA GLU A 242 2.56 4.97 -18.25
C GLU A 242 2.79 6.19 -19.19
N VAL A 243 1.72 6.69 -19.85
CA VAL A 243 1.80 7.87 -20.71
C VAL A 243 2.18 9.16 -19.93
N ARG A 244 1.62 9.36 -18.75
CA ARG A 244 1.87 10.57 -17.95
C ARG A 244 3.30 10.68 -17.44
N TYR A 245 3.94 9.58 -17.17
CA TYR A 245 5.34 9.48 -16.73
C TYR A 245 6.28 9.03 -17.85
N GLY A 246 5.82 8.99 -19.11
CA GLY A 246 6.65 8.63 -20.27
C GLY A 246 7.79 9.61 -20.44
N GLU A 247 8.98 9.08 -20.67
CA GLU A 247 10.20 9.83 -20.82
C GLU A 247 10.73 9.72 -22.25
N TRP A 248 11.36 10.79 -22.74
CA TRP A 248 11.93 10.83 -24.08
C TRP A 248 13.08 9.81 -24.27
N SER A 249 13.79 9.51 -23.20
CA SER A 249 14.85 8.50 -23.16
C SER A 249 14.36 7.06 -23.40
N GLU A 250 13.05 6.84 -23.30
CA GLU A 250 12.42 5.53 -23.50
C GLU A 250 12.02 5.27 -24.95
N ILE A 251 12.10 6.29 -25.83
CA ILE A 251 11.74 6.18 -27.26
C ILE A 251 12.96 5.80 -28.09
N HIS A 252 12.88 4.66 -28.76
CA HIS A 252 13.92 4.12 -29.62
C HIS A 252 13.34 3.78 -30.99
N GLY A 253 13.52 4.66 -31.96
CA GLY A 253 12.91 4.52 -33.28
C GLY A 253 11.38 4.47 -33.19
N ASN A 254 10.78 3.37 -33.63
CA ASN A 254 9.34 3.12 -33.59
C ASN A 254 8.90 2.29 -32.38
N GLU A 255 9.68 2.26 -31.33
CA GLU A 255 9.40 1.52 -30.09
C GLU A 255 9.49 2.43 -28.86
N TRP A 256 8.55 2.23 -27.92
CA TRP A 256 8.59 2.82 -26.59
C TRP A 256 8.88 1.77 -25.54
N HIS A 257 10.05 1.82 -24.92
CA HIS A 257 10.54 0.87 -23.94
C HIS A 257 10.24 1.34 -22.52
N ILE A 258 9.15 0.88 -21.94
CA ILE A 258 8.74 1.25 -20.58
C ILE A 258 9.49 0.35 -19.58
N PRO A 259 10.32 0.90 -18.68
CA PRO A 259 11.10 0.11 -17.73
C PRO A 259 10.21 -0.57 -16.66
N ALA A 260 10.70 -1.68 -16.11
CA ALA A 260 9.96 -2.52 -15.18
C ALA A 260 9.49 -1.78 -13.91
N GLU A 261 10.25 -0.80 -13.45
CA GLU A 261 9.98 0.01 -12.26
C GLU A 261 8.71 0.85 -12.41
N ARG A 262 8.37 1.22 -13.63
CA ARG A 262 7.17 2.01 -13.97
C ARG A 262 5.96 1.14 -14.28
N MET A 263 6.18 -0.14 -14.53
CA MET A 263 5.11 -1.09 -14.85
C MET A 263 4.43 -1.63 -13.59
N LYS A 264 3.08 -1.66 -13.60
CA LYS A 264 2.28 -2.18 -12.48
C LYS A 264 2.66 -3.61 -12.08
N MET A 265 3.11 -4.42 -13.04
CA MET A 265 3.45 -5.82 -12.82
C MET A 265 4.95 -6.06 -12.63
N GLY A 266 5.78 -4.99 -12.66
CA GLY A 266 7.22 -5.07 -12.46
C GLY A 266 7.98 -5.81 -13.58
N MET A 267 7.45 -5.81 -14.80
CA MET A 267 8.11 -6.34 -16.00
C MET A 267 8.17 -5.22 -17.03
N ALA A 268 9.33 -5.05 -17.69
CA ALA A 268 9.49 -4.10 -18.77
C ALA A 268 8.51 -4.40 -19.92
N HIS A 269 8.09 -3.36 -20.64
CA HIS A 269 7.12 -3.48 -21.72
C HIS A 269 7.52 -2.64 -22.92
N THR A 270 7.71 -3.28 -24.07
CA THR A 270 7.95 -2.62 -25.35
C THR A 270 6.60 -2.36 -26.02
N VAL A 271 6.32 -1.10 -26.36
CA VAL A 271 5.11 -0.66 -27.04
C VAL A 271 5.47 -0.24 -28.46
N PRO A 272 5.01 -0.95 -29.50
CA PRO A 272 5.17 -0.50 -30.88
C PRO A 272 4.43 0.83 -31.10
N LEU A 273 5.08 1.74 -31.79
CA LEU A 273 4.55 3.06 -32.14
C LEU A 273 4.18 3.09 -33.63
N SER A 274 2.90 3.35 -33.91
CA SER A 274 2.43 3.61 -35.26
C SER A 274 2.88 4.99 -35.74
N ASP A 275 2.78 5.23 -37.04
CA ASP A 275 3.14 6.53 -37.63
C ASP A 275 2.40 7.68 -36.95
N TRP A 276 1.11 7.55 -36.68
CA TRP A 276 0.35 8.59 -35.97
C TRP A 276 0.76 8.76 -34.51
N ALA A 277 1.21 7.71 -33.86
CA ALA A 277 1.78 7.83 -32.50
C ALA A 277 3.11 8.58 -32.53
N LEU A 278 3.97 8.33 -33.53
CA LEU A 278 5.22 9.07 -33.73
C LEU A 278 4.96 10.55 -34.06
N GLU A 279 4.01 10.85 -34.96
CA GLU A 279 3.55 12.24 -35.22
C GLU A 279 3.08 12.91 -33.90
N THR A 280 2.31 12.19 -33.08
CA THR A 280 1.83 12.72 -31.80
C THR A 280 2.97 13.04 -30.83
N LEU A 281 3.98 12.18 -30.78
CA LEU A 281 5.19 12.42 -29.99
C LEU A 281 6.01 13.60 -30.54
N ALA A 282 6.12 13.74 -31.87
CA ALA A 282 6.79 14.87 -32.47
C ALA A 282 6.11 16.20 -32.12
N GLU A 283 4.76 16.26 -32.17
CA GLU A 283 4.01 17.43 -31.72
C GLU A 283 4.24 17.74 -30.22
N LEU A 284 4.24 16.70 -29.37
CA LEU A 284 4.54 16.86 -27.94
C LEU A 284 5.95 17.37 -27.70
N ARG A 285 6.93 16.94 -28.52
CA ARG A 285 8.33 17.39 -28.44
C ARG A 285 8.45 18.88 -28.75
N GLN A 286 7.73 19.37 -29.74
CA GLN A 286 7.71 20.81 -30.07
C GLN A 286 7.12 21.66 -28.93
N LEU A 287 6.22 21.10 -28.10
CA LEU A 287 5.65 21.78 -26.95
C LEU A 287 6.50 21.67 -25.68
N ASN A 288 7.65 20.98 -25.73
CA ASN A 288 8.53 20.77 -24.58
C ASN A 288 9.51 21.93 -24.40
N ILE A 289 9.02 23.05 -23.86
CA ILE A 289 9.75 24.34 -23.78
C ILE A 289 10.92 24.30 -22.77
N HIS A 290 10.95 23.35 -21.84
CA HIS A 290 11.87 23.33 -20.69
C HIS A 290 12.82 22.14 -20.69
N ASP A 291 13.09 21.50 -21.82
CA ASP A 291 13.88 20.25 -21.92
C ASP A 291 13.51 19.21 -20.86
N SER A 292 12.21 19.12 -20.59
CA SER A 292 11.70 18.14 -19.65
C SER A 292 12.01 16.72 -20.13
N PRO A 293 12.44 15.80 -19.24
CA PRO A 293 12.58 14.41 -19.60
C PRO A 293 11.24 13.74 -19.97
N TYR A 294 10.10 14.30 -19.53
CA TYR A 294 8.78 13.72 -19.72
C TYR A 294 8.09 14.21 -21.00
N PHE A 295 7.22 13.38 -21.60
CA PHE A 295 6.42 13.72 -22.78
C PHE A 295 5.58 14.98 -22.58
N ALA A 296 5.00 15.15 -21.40
CA ALA A 296 4.25 16.36 -21.06
C ALA A 296 4.30 16.68 -19.56
N THR A 297 4.46 17.97 -19.28
CA THR A 297 4.58 18.48 -17.91
C THR A 297 3.63 19.64 -17.64
N ASN A 298 3.38 19.87 -16.36
CA ASN A 298 2.72 21.07 -15.87
C ASN A 298 3.70 22.28 -15.83
N ARG A 299 3.22 23.44 -15.39
CA ARG A 299 4.02 24.67 -15.26
C ARG A 299 5.23 24.53 -14.32
N LEU A 300 5.25 23.53 -13.42
CA LEU A 300 6.35 23.27 -12.49
C LEU A 300 7.32 22.19 -13.00
N ASN A 301 7.30 21.90 -14.29
CA ASN A 301 8.10 20.87 -14.96
C ASN A 301 7.94 19.46 -14.33
N ARG A 302 6.73 19.15 -13.81
CA ARG A 302 6.38 17.84 -13.24
C ARG A 302 5.37 17.13 -14.15
N PRO A 303 5.36 15.78 -14.18
CA PRO A 303 4.34 15.02 -14.90
C PRO A 303 2.92 15.49 -14.54
N LEU A 304 2.00 15.41 -15.51
CA LEU A 304 0.61 15.82 -15.28
C LEU A 304 -0.03 15.02 -14.15
N ASN A 305 -0.97 15.64 -13.42
CA ASN A 305 -1.68 14.99 -12.32
C ASN A 305 -2.53 13.80 -12.83
N CYS A 306 -2.75 12.79 -11.96
CA CYS A 306 -3.51 11.57 -12.30
C CYS A 306 -4.95 11.85 -12.76
N VAL A 307 -5.56 12.96 -12.33
CA VAL A 307 -6.92 13.33 -12.72
C VAL A 307 -6.98 14.21 -13.98
N THR A 308 -5.86 14.66 -14.52
CA THR A 308 -5.83 15.62 -15.64
C THR A 308 -6.53 15.07 -16.88
N LEU A 309 -6.21 13.83 -17.27
CA LEU A 309 -6.81 13.20 -18.45
C LEU A 309 -8.31 12.95 -18.26
N SER A 310 -8.73 12.48 -17.09
CA SER A 310 -10.15 12.26 -16.78
C SER A 310 -10.94 13.57 -16.74
N LYS A 311 -10.35 14.65 -16.19
CA LYS A 311 -10.99 15.97 -16.20
C LYS A 311 -11.10 16.56 -17.62
N ALA A 312 -10.13 16.30 -18.47
CA ALA A 312 -10.21 16.72 -19.87
C ALA A 312 -11.36 16.00 -20.59
N MET A 313 -11.48 14.69 -20.44
CA MET A 313 -12.61 13.93 -20.98
C MET A 313 -13.95 14.44 -20.46
N GLN A 314 -14.05 14.71 -19.14
CA GLN A 314 -15.28 15.29 -18.55
C GLN A 314 -15.64 16.66 -19.18
N ARG A 315 -14.65 17.54 -19.39
CA ARG A 315 -14.86 18.85 -20.02
C ARG A 315 -15.28 18.76 -21.49
N MET A 316 -14.85 17.72 -22.17
CA MET A 316 -15.26 17.40 -23.55
C MET A 316 -16.62 16.68 -23.63
N GLY A 317 -17.32 16.50 -22.50
CA GLY A 317 -18.65 15.84 -22.47
C GLY A 317 -18.60 14.31 -22.42
N TYR A 318 -17.41 13.71 -22.16
CA TYR A 318 -17.25 12.24 -22.12
C TYR A 318 -17.19 11.66 -20.70
N GLY A 319 -17.43 12.45 -19.65
CA GLY A 319 -17.28 12.03 -18.26
C GLY A 319 -18.06 10.78 -17.86
N ASP A 320 -19.27 10.63 -18.36
CA ASP A 320 -20.12 9.48 -18.09
C ASP A 320 -20.05 8.38 -19.17
N LYS A 321 -19.50 8.70 -20.35
CA LYS A 321 -19.42 7.81 -21.50
C LYS A 321 -18.14 7.00 -21.56
N ALA A 322 -17.02 7.58 -21.13
CA ALA A 322 -15.72 6.93 -21.20
C ALA A 322 -14.76 7.46 -20.14
N VAL A 323 -13.80 6.62 -19.75
CA VAL A 323 -12.68 7.01 -18.89
C VAL A 323 -11.36 6.66 -19.61
N PRO A 324 -10.21 7.28 -19.28
CA PRO A 324 -8.93 7.00 -19.92
C PRO A 324 -8.56 5.50 -19.93
N HIS A 325 -8.96 4.75 -18.90
CA HIS A 325 -8.75 3.30 -18.84
C HIS A 325 -9.65 2.52 -19.81
N GLY A 326 -10.81 3.07 -20.15
CA GLY A 326 -11.79 2.46 -21.08
C GLY A 326 -11.27 2.33 -22.50
N PHE A 327 -10.29 3.16 -22.94
CA PHE A 327 -9.68 3.04 -24.27
C PHE A 327 -9.00 1.69 -24.51
N ARG A 328 -8.51 1.05 -23.45
CA ARG A 328 -7.91 -0.28 -23.54
C ARG A 328 -8.97 -1.36 -23.82
N ALA A 329 -10.14 -1.24 -23.21
CA ALA A 329 -11.27 -2.13 -23.51
C ALA A 329 -11.79 -1.89 -24.93
N MET A 330 -11.92 -0.64 -25.34
CA MET A 330 -12.29 -0.27 -26.72
C MET A 330 -11.31 -0.85 -27.74
N GLY A 331 -10.01 -0.62 -27.57
CA GLY A 331 -8.98 -1.13 -28.51
C GLY A 331 -8.93 -2.66 -28.52
N SER A 332 -9.04 -3.30 -27.34
CA SER A 332 -9.14 -4.76 -27.26
C SER A 332 -10.34 -5.31 -28.06
N SER A 333 -11.52 -4.69 -27.92
CA SER A 333 -12.70 -5.10 -28.68
C SER A 333 -12.49 -4.96 -30.19
N ILE A 334 -11.99 -3.80 -30.64
CA ILE A 334 -11.74 -3.55 -32.08
C ILE A 334 -10.76 -4.58 -32.66
N LEU A 335 -9.66 -4.85 -31.94
CA LEU A 335 -8.64 -5.78 -32.39
C LEU A 335 -9.15 -7.23 -32.43
N ASN A 336 -9.91 -7.66 -31.40
CA ASN A 336 -10.50 -8.99 -31.37
C ASN A 336 -11.61 -9.16 -32.43
N GLU A 337 -12.48 -8.18 -32.59
CA GLU A 337 -13.57 -8.21 -33.58
C GLU A 337 -13.08 -8.21 -35.02
N SER A 338 -11.88 -7.63 -35.26
CA SER A 338 -11.27 -7.69 -36.61
C SER A 338 -10.94 -9.12 -37.06
N GLY A 339 -10.74 -10.06 -36.14
CA GLY A 339 -10.38 -11.44 -36.43
C GLY A 339 -8.99 -11.63 -37.08
N GLN A 340 -8.17 -10.55 -37.18
CA GLN A 340 -6.90 -10.57 -37.91
C GLN A 340 -5.68 -10.89 -37.05
N TRP A 341 -5.80 -10.78 -35.71
CA TRP A 341 -4.65 -10.75 -34.79
C TRP A 341 -4.72 -11.90 -33.80
N ASN A 342 -3.56 -12.43 -33.45
CA ASN A 342 -3.46 -13.44 -32.40
C ASN A 342 -3.94 -12.83 -31.06
N PRO A 343 -4.89 -13.47 -30.35
CA PRO A 343 -5.34 -13.00 -29.03
C PRO A 343 -4.21 -12.79 -28.04
N ASP A 344 -3.15 -13.60 -28.08
CA ASP A 344 -1.98 -13.44 -27.20
C ASP A 344 -1.18 -12.18 -27.53
N ALA A 345 -1.10 -11.79 -28.81
CA ALA A 345 -0.48 -10.53 -29.21
C ALA A 345 -1.27 -9.32 -28.67
N ILE A 346 -2.62 -9.40 -28.70
CA ILE A 346 -3.51 -8.37 -28.14
C ILE A 346 -3.30 -8.27 -26.62
N GLU A 347 -3.31 -9.39 -25.89
CA GLU A 347 -3.09 -9.41 -24.44
C GLU A 347 -1.69 -8.92 -24.08
N ARG A 348 -0.67 -9.24 -24.90
CA ARG A 348 0.69 -8.76 -24.72
C ARG A 348 0.79 -7.25 -24.92
N GLN A 349 0.10 -6.69 -25.96
CA GLN A 349 0.00 -5.23 -26.16
C GLN A 349 -0.60 -4.53 -24.94
N LEU A 350 -1.60 -5.13 -24.34
CA LEU A 350 -2.23 -4.60 -23.12
C LEU A 350 -1.39 -4.84 -21.87
N ALA A 351 -0.21 -5.44 -21.93
CA ALA A 351 0.60 -5.84 -20.78
C ALA A 351 -0.25 -6.55 -19.70
N HIS A 352 -1.15 -7.43 -20.14
CA HIS A 352 -1.90 -8.31 -19.26
C HIS A 352 -1.06 -9.53 -18.91
N ARG A 353 -1.25 -10.04 -17.70
CA ARG A 353 -0.58 -11.25 -17.26
C ARG A 353 -1.39 -12.46 -17.67
N GLU A 354 -0.71 -13.45 -18.29
CA GLU A 354 -1.32 -14.76 -18.49
C GLU A 354 -1.83 -15.31 -17.15
N ARG A 355 -3.12 -15.65 -17.12
CA ARG A 355 -3.78 -16.16 -15.91
C ARG A 355 -3.44 -17.61 -15.62
N ASN A 356 -3.20 -18.38 -16.68
CA ASN A 356 -2.78 -19.75 -16.55
C ASN A 356 -1.28 -19.81 -16.21
N LYS A 357 -0.94 -20.20 -14.98
CA LYS A 357 0.43 -20.26 -14.49
C LYS A 357 1.33 -21.19 -15.31
N ILE A 358 0.77 -22.28 -15.85
CA ILE A 358 1.51 -23.21 -16.70
C ILE A 358 1.84 -22.53 -18.02
N ARG A 359 0.84 -21.94 -18.70
CA ARG A 359 1.04 -21.22 -19.96
C ARG A 359 1.98 -20.03 -19.79
N ALA A 360 1.90 -19.29 -18.69
CA ALA A 360 2.80 -18.18 -18.36
C ALA A 360 4.27 -18.62 -18.22
N ALA A 361 4.53 -19.85 -17.79
CA ALA A 361 5.89 -20.38 -17.65
C ALA A 361 6.52 -20.71 -19.01
N TYR A 362 5.70 -21.09 -20.00
CA TYR A 362 6.19 -21.55 -21.31
C TYR A 362 6.07 -20.48 -22.41
N ASN A 363 5.05 -19.60 -22.36
CA ASN A 363 4.87 -18.57 -23.38
C ASN A 363 5.56 -17.26 -22.97
N ARG A 364 6.81 -17.08 -23.43
CA ARG A 364 7.61 -15.86 -23.27
C ARG A 364 7.65 -14.99 -24.53
N ALA A 365 6.83 -15.34 -25.54
CA ALA A 365 6.82 -14.64 -26.81
C ALA A 365 6.37 -13.17 -26.63
N GLU A 366 7.08 -12.27 -27.27
CA GLU A 366 6.77 -10.83 -27.27
C GLU A 366 5.82 -10.44 -28.40
N TYR A 367 5.69 -11.25 -29.43
CA TYR A 367 4.89 -11.02 -30.66
C TYR A 367 5.19 -9.63 -31.28
N LEU A 368 6.44 -9.15 -31.21
CA LEU A 368 6.75 -7.77 -31.50
C LEU A 368 6.42 -7.37 -32.94
N GLU A 369 6.83 -8.17 -33.94
CA GLU A 369 6.54 -7.91 -35.34
C GLU A 369 5.04 -7.92 -35.65
N GLU A 370 4.30 -8.86 -35.07
CA GLU A 370 2.85 -8.92 -35.22
C GLU A 370 2.21 -7.68 -34.55
N ARG A 371 2.66 -7.32 -33.37
CA ARG A 371 2.17 -6.13 -32.64
C ARG A 371 2.49 -4.84 -33.35
N GLN A 372 3.62 -4.70 -34.05
CA GLN A 372 3.95 -3.56 -34.91
C GLN A 372 2.91 -3.40 -36.01
N ARG A 373 2.63 -4.48 -36.78
CA ARG A 373 1.60 -4.49 -37.82
C ARG A 373 0.21 -4.24 -37.26
N MET A 374 -0.12 -4.85 -36.14
CA MET A 374 -1.40 -4.69 -35.44
C MET A 374 -1.65 -3.25 -35.01
N MET A 375 -0.65 -2.61 -34.38
CA MET A 375 -0.79 -1.24 -33.89
C MET A 375 -0.80 -0.23 -35.02
N GLN A 376 -0.11 -0.48 -36.15
CA GLN A 376 -0.24 0.34 -37.33
C GLN A 376 -1.65 0.23 -37.91
N TRP A 377 -2.17 -0.99 -38.15
CA TRP A 377 -3.53 -1.21 -38.61
C TRP A 377 -4.58 -0.54 -37.69
N TYR A 378 -4.43 -0.68 -36.37
CA TYR A 378 -5.32 -0.05 -35.41
C TYR A 378 -5.28 1.49 -35.52
N SER A 379 -4.12 2.05 -35.64
CA SER A 379 -3.91 3.48 -35.87
C SER A 379 -4.60 3.98 -37.16
N ASP A 380 -4.44 3.24 -38.25
CA ASP A 380 -5.05 3.58 -39.55
C ASP A 380 -6.58 3.49 -39.49
N TYR A 381 -7.12 2.48 -38.79
CA TYR A 381 -8.56 2.37 -38.49
C TYR A 381 -9.07 3.60 -37.70
N LEU A 382 -8.36 4.03 -36.67
CA LEU A 382 -8.71 5.22 -35.90
C LEU A 382 -8.62 6.49 -36.74
N ARG A 383 -7.62 6.60 -37.63
CA ARG A 383 -7.44 7.73 -38.55
C ARG A 383 -8.58 7.79 -39.58
N GLN A 384 -9.04 6.67 -40.07
CA GLN A 384 -10.23 6.60 -40.92
C GLN A 384 -11.48 7.10 -40.18
N CYS A 385 -11.71 6.63 -38.95
CA CYS A 385 -12.81 7.13 -38.14
C CYS A 385 -12.73 8.65 -37.89
N TRP A 386 -11.55 9.19 -37.68
CA TRP A 386 -11.32 10.64 -37.51
C TRP A 386 -11.62 11.43 -38.78
N GLN A 387 -11.24 10.90 -39.94
CA GLN A 387 -11.45 11.56 -41.27
C GLN A 387 -12.89 11.51 -41.74
N GLN A 388 -13.65 10.46 -41.36
CA GLN A 388 -15.05 10.35 -41.76
C GLN A 388 -15.87 11.49 -41.14
N LYS A 389 -16.32 12.44 -41.98
CA LYS A 389 -17.33 13.40 -41.56
C LYS A 389 -18.60 12.67 -41.24
N TYR A 390 -19.23 12.99 -40.09
CA TYR A 390 -20.51 12.46 -39.71
C TYR A 390 -21.52 12.73 -40.82
N SER A 391 -21.83 11.74 -41.60
CA SER A 391 -23.02 11.73 -42.49
C SER A 391 -24.23 11.42 -41.60
N GLY A 392 -24.47 12.32 -40.62
CA GLY A 392 -25.60 12.20 -39.74
C GLY A 392 -26.84 12.68 -40.47
N ASN A 393 -27.76 11.79 -40.75
CA ASN A 393 -29.16 12.15 -41.05
C ASN A 393 -29.65 13.10 -39.95
N ARG A 394 -30.09 14.28 -40.39
CA ARG A 394 -30.93 15.20 -39.62
C ARG A 394 -32.24 14.57 -39.28
#